data_392b3b62dc9bf8842212a3060ece6256
#
_entry.id   392b3b62dc9bf8842212a3060ece6256
#
_cell.length_a   1.000
_cell.length_b   1.000
_cell.length_c   1.000
_cell.angle_alpha   90.00
_cell.angle_beta   90.00
_cell.angle_gamma   90.00
#
_symmetry.space_group_name_H-M   'P 1'
#
loop_
_entity.id
_entity.type
_entity.pdbx_description
1 polymer ?
#
loop_
_entity_poly.entity_id
_entity_poly.type
_entity_poly.pdbx_seq_one_letter_code
_entity_poly.pdbx_strand_id
1 'polypeptide(L)'
;ILLLGLGGGGSNILTLLAGLGPKMIRMVDYDRVEASNLGRQLLYREADIGEKKTVVAKRSINEMNSNINVETVDKKIIDVNDVVELTEGIDIIVCAIDEPPFLIHRIVNEAIVKVGLPCVFGASQVSRGRVYTVIPQKTGCFDCMNLNFSKNDPKFVEQFVGFRNIQFAPPSIAYGPGIFQLTASIVDELIRVVTRYAEPKSLGTQYEINYEDGNSFTHKTWPRFESECPTCGKGDVSQWEIFQYYQEKK
;
A
#
# COMPACT_ATOMS: atom_id res chain seq x y z
N ILE A 1 12.14 -3.92 7.01
CA ILE A 1 10.88 -3.67 6.28
C ILE A 1 9.94 -2.90 7.19
N LEU A 2 9.27 -1.86 6.67
CA LEU A 2 8.13 -1.22 7.32
C LEU A 2 6.85 -1.67 6.60
N LEU A 3 5.96 -2.35 7.33
CA LEU A 3 4.65 -2.79 6.82
C LEU A 3 3.56 -1.89 7.42
N LEU A 4 2.92 -1.11 6.58
CA LEU A 4 1.79 -0.25 6.94
C LEU A 4 0.47 -1.00 6.68
N GLY A 5 -0.25 -1.30 7.77
CA GLY A 5 -1.53 -2.03 7.76
C GLY A 5 -1.39 -3.54 7.95
N LEU A 6 -2.29 -4.10 8.76
CA LEU A 6 -2.41 -5.54 9.06
C LEU A 6 -3.81 -6.08 8.75
N GLY A 7 -4.50 -5.41 7.82
CA GLY A 7 -5.79 -5.84 7.27
C GLY A 7 -5.66 -7.03 6.31
N GLY A 8 -6.58 -7.14 5.36
CA GLY A 8 -6.62 -8.24 4.38
C GLY A 8 -5.33 -8.41 3.58
N GLY A 9 -4.75 -7.31 3.12
CA GLY A 9 -3.45 -7.32 2.43
C GLY A 9 -2.30 -7.59 3.40
N GLY A 10 -2.14 -6.73 4.39
CA GLY A 10 -0.96 -6.72 5.26
C GLY A 10 -0.76 -7.99 6.09
N SER A 11 -1.83 -8.60 6.65
CA SER A 11 -1.72 -9.85 7.41
C SER A 11 -1.22 -11.01 6.54
N ASN A 12 -1.66 -11.09 5.28
CA ASN A 12 -1.21 -12.14 4.36
C ASN A 12 0.20 -11.86 3.82
N ILE A 13 0.56 -10.58 3.57
CA ILE A 13 1.94 -10.19 3.26
C ILE A 13 2.88 -10.60 4.41
N LEU A 14 2.48 -10.32 5.65
CA LEU A 14 3.26 -10.65 6.84
C LEU A 14 3.52 -12.16 6.96
N THR A 15 2.51 -12.99 6.67
CA THR A 15 2.65 -14.45 6.63
C THR A 15 3.69 -14.92 5.61
N LEU A 16 3.68 -14.35 4.40
CA LEU A 16 4.68 -14.65 3.38
C LEU A 16 6.08 -14.18 3.79
N LEU A 17 6.19 -13.00 4.40
CA LEU A 17 7.46 -12.47 4.91
C LEU A 17 8.04 -13.32 6.02
N ALA A 18 7.22 -13.93 6.87
CA ALA A 18 7.69 -14.85 7.92
C ALA A 18 8.44 -16.04 7.32
N GLY A 19 7.95 -16.59 6.20
CA GLY A 19 8.63 -17.68 5.48
C GLY A 19 9.94 -17.25 4.80
N LEU A 20 10.05 -15.97 4.42
CA LEU A 20 11.25 -15.41 3.77
C LEU A 20 12.34 -14.99 4.77
N GLY A 21 11.99 -14.77 6.02
CA GLY A 21 12.93 -14.48 7.11
C GLY A 21 13.71 -13.17 6.99
N PRO A 22 13.07 -12.01 6.78
CA PRO A 22 13.76 -10.73 6.84
C PRO A 22 14.32 -10.50 8.24
N LYS A 23 15.42 -9.73 8.34
CA LYS A 23 16.06 -9.46 9.63
C LYS A 23 15.11 -8.75 10.62
N MET A 24 14.32 -7.80 10.10
CA MET A 24 13.42 -6.99 10.91
C MET A 24 12.17 -6.60 10.14
N ILE A 25 11.03 -6.66 10.84
CA ILE A 25 9.75 -6.13 10.37
C ILE A 25 9.20 -5.17 11.43
N ARG A 26 9.03 -3.91 11.07
CA ARG A 26 8.21 -2.96 11.84
C ARG A 26 6.83 -2.93 11.21
N MET A 27 5.80 -3.23 11.99
CA MET A 27 4.42 -3.27 11.53
C MET A 27 3.54 -2.30 12.29
N VAL A 28 2.65 -1.65 11.55
CA VAL A 28 1.80 -0.55 12.04
C VAL A 28 0.34 -0.85 11.73
N ASP A 29 -0.48 -0.86 12.76
CA ASP A 29 -1.95 -0.95 12.64
C ASP A 29 -2.57 -0.44 13.95
N TYR A 30 -3.78 0.11 13.91
CA TYR A 30 -4.48 0.59 15.10
C TYR A 30 -5.73 -0.23 15.43
N ASP A 31 -6.10 -1.17 14.53
CA ASP A 31 -7.32 -1.94 14.65
C ASP A 31 -7.21 -3.11 15.63
N ARG A 32 -8.39 -3.64 15.93
CA ARG A 32 -8.58 -4.91 16.61
C ARG A 32 -9.04 -5.98 15.63
N VAL A 33 -8.82 -7.24 16.01
CA VAL A 33 -9.35 -8.38 15.26
C VAL A 33 -10.87 -8.44 15.43
N GLU A 34 -11.57 -8.57 14.32
CA GLU A 34 -13.02 -8.70 14.27
C GLU A 34 -13.42 -9.99 13.56
N ALA A 35 -14.62 -10.53 13.88
CA ALA A 35 -15.15 -11.73 13.23
C ALA A 35 -15.23 -11.58 11.69
N SER A 36 -15.56 -10.38 11.21
CA SER A 36 -15.61 -10.03 9.78
C SER A 36 -14.27 -10.13 9.06
N ASN A 37 -13.16 -10.15 9.81
CA ASN A 37 -11.82 -10.23 9.26
C ASN A 37 -11.40 -11.65 8.88
N LEU A 38 -11.91 -12.67 9.58
CA LEU A 38 -11.41 -14.04 9.53
C LEU A 38 -11.51 -14.71 8.15
N GLY A 39 -12.47 -14.26 7.33
CA GLY A 39 -12.66 -14.81 5.98
C GLY A 39 -11.51 -14.50 5.00
N ARG A 40 -10.62 -13.53 5.32
CA ARG A 40 -9.53 -13.10 4.42
C ARG A 40 -8.22 -12.76 5.13
N GLN A 41 -8.20 -12.70 6.45
CA GLN A 41 -7.02 -12.39 7.27
C GLN A 41 -6.61 -13.66 8.04
N LEU A 42 -6.01 -14.62 7.32
CA LEU A 42 -5.73 -15.97 7.85
C LEU A 42 -4.69 -16.01 8.99
N LEU A 43 -4.05 -14.90 9.26
CA LEU A 43 -3.12 -14.76 10.39
C LEU A 43 -3.86 -14.83 11.74
N TYR A 44 -5.15 -14.43 11.76
CA TYR A 44 -5.96 -14.34 12.97
C TYR A 44 -6.89 -15.53 13.14
N ARG A 45 -7.26 -15.83 14.38
CA ARG A 45 -8.14 -16.90 14.81
C ARG A 45 -9.37 -16.33 15.51
N GLU A 46 -10.42 -17.13 15.67
CA GLU A 46 -11.61 -16.74 16.46
C GLU A 46 -11.25 -16.35 17.90
N ALA A 47 -10.27 -17.03 18.49
CA ALA A 47 -9.79 -16.74 19.85
C ALA A 47 -9.10 -15.36 19.97
N ASP A 48 -8.72 -14.74 18.86
CA ASP A 48 -8.04 -13.44 18.83
C ASP A 48 -9.04 -12.26 18.73
N ILE A 49 -10.32 -12.53 18.55
CA ILE A 49 -11.32 -11.47 18.39
C ILE A 49 -11.28 -10.51 19.59
N GLY A 50 -11.16 -9.23 19.30
CA GLY A 50 -11.04 -8.15 20.28
C GLY A 50 -9.60 -7.79 20.67
N GLU A 51 -8.59 -8.63 20.38
CA GLU A 51 -7.19 -8.28 20.58
C GLU A 51 -6.71 -7.28 19.51
N LYS A 52 -5.65 -6.52 19.81
CA LYS A 52 -5.01 -5.65 18.82
C LYS A 52 -4.35 -6.49 17.73
N LYS A 53 -4.55 -6.10 16.46
CA LYS A 53 -3.93 -6.79 15.32
C LYS A 53 -2.42 -6.87 15.43
N THR A 54 -1.76 -5.81 15.91
CA THR A 54 -0.32 -5.76 16.12
C THR A 54 0.18 -6.77 17.16
N VAL A 55 -0.57 -6.99 18.23
CA VAL A 55 -0.22 -7.97 19.28
C VAL A 55 -0.33 -9.39 18.76
N VAL A 56 -1.46 -9.71 18.12
CA VAL A 56 -1.69 -11.04 17.54
C VAL A 56 -0.69 -11.34 16.43
N ALA A 57 -0.46 -10.39 15.54
CA ALA A 57 0.49 -10.52 14.45
C ALA A 57 1.92 -10.81 14.96
N LYS A 58 2.38 -10.08 15.98
CA LYS A 58 3.69 -10.33 16.60
C LYS A 58 3.78 -11.75 17.16
N ARG A 59 2.76 -12.19 17.90
CA ARG A 59 2.70 -13.56 18.45
C ARG A 59 2.79 -14.60 17.32
N SER A 60 1.96 -14.47 16.29
CA SER A 60 1.91 -15.41 15.16
C SER A 60 3.23 -15.47 14.40
N ILE A 61 3.89 -14.33 14.16
CA ILE A 61 5.17 -14.32 13.46
C ILE A 61 6.28 -14.95 14.30
N ASN A 62 6.34 -14.69 15.60
CA ASN A 62 7.31 -15.30 16.48
C ASN A 62 7.15 -16.84 16.56
N GLU A 63 5.92 -17.34 16.47
CA GLU A 63 5.63 -18.78 16.36
C GLU A 63 6.05 -19.37 15.01
N MET A 64 5.93 -18.62 13.91
CA MET A 64 6.34 -19.06 12.58
C MET A 64 7.86 -18.99 12.39
N ASN A 65 8.50 -17.91 12.85
CA ASN A 65 9.93 -17.67 12.68
C ASN A 65 10.46 -16.73 13.76
N SER A 66 11.00 -17.31 14.82
CA SER A 66 11.53 -16.56 15.97
C SER A 66 12.83 -15.78 15.71
N ASN A 67 13.44 -15.96 14.53
CA ASN A 67 14.66 -15.22 14.15
C ASN A 67 14.36 -13.80 13.62
N ILE A 68 13.10 -13.48 13.35
CA ILE A 68 12.71 -12.16 12.86
C ILE A 68 12.56 -11.21 14.05
N ASN A 69 13.27 -10.07 14.02
CA ASN A 69 13.00 -8.99 14.96
C ASN A 69 11.69 -8.31 14.59
N VAL A 70 10.67 -8.43 15.44
CA VAL A 70 9.33 -7.89 15.20
C VAL A 70 9.06 -6.70 16.10
N GLU A 71 8.93 -5.53 15.48
CA GLU A 71 8.53 -4.27 16.13
C GLU A 71 7.07 -3.96 15.79
N THR A 72 6.31 -3.49 16.77
CA THR A 72 4.89 -3.17 16.61
C THR A 72 4.59 -1.74 17.01
N VAL A 73 3.80 -1.05 16.20
CA VAL A 73 3.33 0.29 16.47
C VAL A 73 1.80 0.33 16.37
N ASP A 74 1.15 0.66 17.46
CA ASP A 74 -0.30 0.83 17.54
C ASP A 74 -0.64 2.28 17.24
N LYS A 75 -0.75 2.60 15.95
CA LYS A 75 -0.93 3.99 15.48
C LYS A 75 -1.77 4.02 14.20
N LYS A 76 -2.69 4.97 14.13
CA LYS A 76 -3.37 5.34 12.88
C LYS A 76 -2.48 6.32 12.11
N ILE A 77 -2.25 6.05 10.84
CA ILE A 77 -1.51 6.96 9.96
C ILE A 77 -2.50 7.99 9.39
N ILE A 78 -2.27 9.27 9.70
CA ILE A 78 -3.14 10.37 9.26
C ILE A 78 -2.38 11.48 8.55
N ASP A 79 -1.06 11.56 8.73
CA ASP A 79 -0.22 12.55 8.06
C ASP A 79 1.16 11.99 7.65
N VAL A 80 1.93 12.82 6.96
CA VAL A 80 3.26 12.47 6.42
C VAL A 80 4.27 12.17 7.53
N ASN A 81 4.22 12.90 8.64
CA ASN A 81 5.20 12.73 9.73
C ASN A 81 4.97 11.41 10.46
N ASP A 82 3.72 10.94 10.55
CA ASP A 82 3.40 9.62 11.10
C ASP A 82 4.18 8.51 10.41
N VAL A 83 4.40 8.61 9.10
CA VAL A 83 5.18 7.64 8.34
C VAL A 83 6.68 7.91 8.49
N VAL A 84 7.11 9.17 8.39
CA VAL A 84 8.54 9.56 8.47
C VAL A 84 9.17 9.09 9.78
N GLU A 85 8.49 9.25 10.92
CA GLU A 85 8.97 8.83 12.24
C GLU A 85 9.22 7.30 12.33
N LEU A 86 8.60 6.52 11.48
CA LEU A 86 8.68 5.06 11.46
C LEU A 86 9.78 4.52 10.54
N THR A 87 10.53 5.37 9.86
CA THR A 87 11.47 4.95 8.79
C THR A 87 12.88 4.67 9.27
N GLU A 88 13.22 4.96 10.52
CA GLU A 88 14.56 4.71 11.05
C GLU A 88 14.91 3.22 10.97
N GLY A 89 16.04 2.88 10.35
CA GLY A 89 16.50 1.50 10.17
C GLY A 89 15.70 0.67 9.15
N ILE A 90 14.90 1.32 8.31
CA ILE A 90 14.06 0.68 7.27
C ILE A 90 14.73 0.79 5.91
N ASP A 91 14.73 -0.31 5.15
CA ASP A 91 15.24 -0.36 3.77
C ASP A 91 14.13 -0.19 2.73
N ILE A 92 12.91 -0.65 3.04
CA ILE A 92 11.76 -0.65 2.13
C ILE A 92 10.44 -0.59 2.90
N ILE A 93 9.46 0.08 2.31
CA ILE A 93 8.11 0.21 2.85
C ILE A 93 7.15 -0.61 2.00
N VAL A 94 6.18 -1.25 2.64
CA VAL A 94 5.01 -1.87 1.99
C VAL A 94 3.76 -1.15 2.49
N CYS A 95 3.02 -0.54 1.58
CA CYS A 95 1.78 0.16 1.89
C CYS A 95 0.59 -0.76 1.61
N ALA A 96 -0.03 -1.28 2.67
CA ALA A 96 -1.22 -2.13 2.64
C ALA A 96 -2.38 -1.54 3.46
N ILE A 97 -2.40 -0.20 3.60
CA ILE A 97 -3.48 0.56 4.25
C ILE A 97 -4.31 1.29 3.21
N ASP A 98 -5.60 1.43 3.50
CA ASP A 98 -6.60 2.06 2.62
C ASP A 98 -7.36 3.24 3.30
N GLU A 99 -6.99 3.56 4.52
CA GLU A 99 -7.54 4.70 5.26
C GLU A 99 -6.47 5.76 5.60
N PRO A 100 -6.79 7.07 5.48
CA PRO A 100 -8.03 7.65 4.95
C PRO A 100 -8.18 7.36 3.43
N PRO A 101 -9.39 7.00 2.98
CA PRO A 101 -9.62 6.70 1.58
C PRO A 101 -9.10 7.80 0.64
N PHE A 102 -8.50 7.41 -0.48
CA PHE A 102 -7.90 8.27 -1.51
C PHE A 102 -6.68 9.10 -1.06
N LEU A 103 -6.58 9.46 0.22
CA LEU A 103 -5.52 10.31 0.73
C LEU A 103 -4.30 9.53 1.19
N ILE A 104 -4.50 8.31 1.73
CA ILE A 104 -3.42 7.57 2.38
C ILE A 104 -2.23 7.26 1.46
N HIS A 105 -2.48 6.86 0.22
CA HIS A 105 -1.40 6.61 -0.73
C HIS A 105 -0.59 7.89 -1.04
N ARG A 106 -1.25 9.05 -1.02
CA ARG A 106 -0.56 10.33 -1.20
C ARG A 106 0.28 10.70 0.03
N ILE A 107 -0.23 10.49 1.24
CA ILE A 107 0.52 10.66 2.50
C ILE A 107 1.78 9.80 2.50
N VAL A 108 1.65 8.51 2.20
CA VAL A 108 2.79 7.59 2.15
C VAL A 108 3.76 7.99 1.02
N ASN A 109 3.24 8.37 -0.15
CA ASN A 109 4.05 8.83 -1.27
C ASN A 109 4.90 10.07 -0.92
N GLU A 110 4.32 11.05 -0.25
CA GLU A 110 5.04 12.24 0.19
C GLU A 110 6.13 11.88 1.21
N ALA A 111 5.81 11.00 2.17
CA ALA A 111 6.77 10.54 3.16
C ALA A 111 7.96 9.82 2.52
N ILE A 112 7.73 8.85 1.62
CA ILE A 112 8.81 8.09 0.97
C ILE A 112 9.70 8.97 0.10
N VAL A 113 9.13 9.96 -0.58
CA VAL A 113 9.91 10.92 -1.37
C VAL A 113 10.79 11.77 -0.45
N LYS A 114 10.25 12.20 0.71
CA LYS A 114 10.99 12.99 1.71
C LYS A 114 12.17 12.22 2.30
N VAL A 115 11.99 10.92 2.61
CA VAL A 115 13.04 10.11 3.24
C VAL A 115 13.90 9.33 2.24
N GLY A 116 13.52 9.26 0.96
CA GLY A 116 14.28 8.58 -0.09
C GLY A 116 14.14 7.04 -0.08
N LEU A 117 13.13 6.47 0.57
CA LEU A 117 12.93 5.03 0.67
C LEU A 117 12.01 4.48 -0.42
N PRO A 118 12.31 3.30 -1.00
CA PRO A 118 11.40 2.62 -1.91
C PRO A 118 10.14 2.14 -1.20
N CYS A 119 9.01 2.15 -1.94
CA CYS A 119 7.75 1.62 -1.44
C CYS A 119 7.02 0.79 -2.49
N VAL A 120 6.52 -0.37 -2.07
CA VAL A 120 5.56 -1.16 -2.84
C VAL A 120 4.16 -0.87 -2.31
N PHE A 121 3.29 -0.42 -3.18
CA PHE A 121 1.90 -0.12 -2.87
C PHE A 121 1.00 -1.23 -3.39
N GLY A 122 0.06 -1.63 -2.56
CA GLY A 122 -1.00 -2.57 -2.94
C GLY A 122 -2.38 -2.01 -2.64
N ALA A 123 -3.31 -2.23 -3.55
CA ALA A 123 -4.71 -1.87 -3.34
C ALA A 123 -5.63 -2.92 -3.95
N SER A 124 -6.68 -3.31 -3.23
CA SER A 124 -7.69 -4.24 -3.71
C SER A 124 -9.03 -3.54 -3.89
N GLN A 125 -9.70 -3.87 -4.96
CA GLN A 125 -11.11 -3.58 -5.22
C GLN A 125 -11.86 -4.92 -5.34
N VAL A 126 -13.18 -4.88 -5.51
CA VAL A 126 -14.02 -6.09 -5.58
C VAL A 126 -13.54 -7.09 -6.65
N SER A 127 -13.23 -6.58 -7.86
CA SER A 127 -12.86 -7.41 -9.01
C SER A 127 -11.37 -7.34 -9.38
N ARG A 128 -10.58 -6.51 -8.72
CA ARG A 128 -9.20 -6.21 -9.16
C ARG A 128 -8.26 -5.93 -8.00
N GLY A 129 -7.01 -6.40 -8.16
CA GLY A 129 -5.87 -5.99 -7.34
C GLY A 129 -4.91 -5.12 -8.16
N ARG A 130 -4.25 -4.17 -7.51
CA ARG A 130 -3.25 -3.28 -8.13
C ARG A 130 -1.98 -3.24 -7.31
N VAL A 131 -0.86 -3.34 -7.99
CA VAL A 131 0.48 -3.19 -7.40
C VAL A 131 1.24 -2.13 -8.21
N TYR A 132 1.90 -1.23 -7.53
CA TYR A 132 2.86 -0.32 -8.14
C TYR A 132 4.00 -0.01 -7.16
N THR A 133 5.18 0.21 -7.72
CA THR A 133 6.39 0.45 -6.93
C THR A 133 6.96 1.83 -7.26
N VAL A 134 7.24 2.59 -6.22
CA VAL A 134 7.90 3.89 -6.30
C VAL A 134 9.29 3.78 -5.71
N ILE A 135 10.31 4.11 -6.51
CA ILE A 135 11.68 4.34 -6.05
C ILE A 135 11.96 5.84 -6.22
N PRO A 136 12.04 6.60 -5.11
CA PRO A 136 12.27 8.04 -5.18
C PRO A 136 13.46 8.38 -6.08
N GLN A 137 13.33 9.45 -6.85
CA GLN A 137 14.28 9.95 -7.85
C GLN A 137 14.49 9.05 -9.08
N LYS A 138 14.09 7.77 -9.07
CA LYS A 138 14.24 6.84 -10.20
C LYS A 138 12.97 6.67 -11.01
N THR A 139 11.81 6.56 -10.33
CA THR A 139 10.50 6.40 -11.00
C THR A 139 9.62 7.64 -10.82
N GLY A 140 8.58 7.75 -11.62
CA GLY A 140 7.45 8.62 -11.30
C GLY A 140 6.81 8.17 -9.97
N CYS A 141 6.45 9.13 -9.12
CA CYS A 141 5.78 8.87 -7.85
C CYS A 141 4.25 8.75 -8.04
N PHE A 142 3.51 8.57 -6.96
CA PHE A 142 2.03 8.48 -7.00
C PHE A 142 1.39 9.75 -7.59
N ASP A 143 1.90 10.93 -7.25
CA ASP A 143 1.38 12.18 -7.84
C ASP A 143 1.73 12.30 -9.33
N CYS A 144 2.88 11.78 -9.78
CA CYS A 144 3.17 11.66 -11.21
C CYS A 144 2.17 10.75 -11.93
N MET A 145 1.74 9.65 -11.30
CA MET A 145 0.68 8.79 -11.82
C MET A 145 -0.63 9.56 -11.99
N ASN A 146 -1.05 10.30 -10.96
CA ASN A 146 -2.26 11.13 -11.01
C ASN A 146 -2.18 12.20 -12.10
N LEU A 147 -1.04 12.86 -12.25
CA LEU A 147 -0.79 13.82 -13.33
C LEU A 147 -0.91 13.17 -14.70
N ASN A 148 -0.28 12.02 -14.89
CA ASN A 148 -0.33 11.30 -16.15
C ASN A 148 -1.76 10.89 -16.52
N PHE A 149 -2.53 10.38 -15.56
CA PHE A 149 -3.92 10.01 -15.81
C PHE A 149 -4.79 11.23 -16.08
N SER A 150 -4.62 12.32 -15.32
CA SER A 150 -5.35 13.56 -15.54
C SER A 150 -5.10 14.17 -16.93
N LYS A 151 -3.88 14.03 -17.47
CA LYS A 151 -3.53 14.51 -18.81
C LYS A 151 -4.07 13.65 -19.96
N ASN A 152 -4.12 12.33 -19.73
CA ASN A 152 -4.40 11.37 -20.81
C ASN A 152 -5.82 10.80 -20.78
N ASP A 153 -6.57 11.02 -19.71
CA ASP A 153 -7.97 10.59 -19.58
C ASP A 153 -8.83 11.78 -19.10
N PRO A 154 -9.56 12.43 -19.99
CA PRO A 154 -10.42 13.56 -19.62
C PRO A 154 -11.47 13.24 -18.54
N LYS A 155 -11.84 11.96 -18.39
CA LYS A 155 -12.81 11.51 -17.40
C LYS A 155 -12.18 11.11 -16.07
N PHE A 156 -10.85 11.08 -15.99
CA PHE A 156 -10.16 10.59 -14.78
C PHE A 156 -10.53 11.40 -13.54
N VAL A 157 -10.50 12.73 -13.63
CA VAL A 157 -10.85 13.61 -12.50
C VAL A 157 -12.32 13.44 -12.13
N GLU A 158 -13.23 13.39 -13.11
CA GLU A 158 -14.65 13.15 -12.87
C GLU A 158 -14.91 11.81 -12.18
N GLN A 159 -14.28 10.74 -12.65
CA GLN A 159 -14.38 9.41 -12.05
C GLN A 159 -13.79 9.41 -10.63
N PHE A 160 -12.65 10.05 -10.41
CA PHE A 160 -12.03 10.17 -9.09
C PHE A 160 -12.97 10.89 -8.11
N VAL A 161 -13.58 11.99 -8.51
CA VAL A 161 -14.56 12.72 -7.69
C VAL A 161 -15.80 11.88 -7.43
N GLY A 162 -16.29 11.18 -8.45
CA GLY A 162 -17.41 10.25 -8.31
C GLY A 162 -17.14 9.16 -7.27
N PHE A 163 -15.99 8.50 -7.36
CA PHE A 163 -15.59 7.49 -6.37
C PHE A 163 -15.41 8.06 -4.96
N ARG A 164 -14.88 9.26 -4.84
CA ARG A 164 -14.69 9.92 -3.55
C ARG A 164 -16.01 10.22 -2.83
N ASN A 165 -17.05 10.52 -3.58
CA ASN A 165 -18.37 10.84 -3.05
C ASN A 165 -19.21 9.60 -2.72
N ILE A 166 -18.78 8.41 -3.14
CA ILE A 166 -19.44 7.16 -2.77
C ILE A 166 -19.08 6.86 -1.31
N GLN A 167 -20.08 6.84 -0.45
CA GLN A 167 -19.93 6.24 0.87
C GLN A 167 -19.83 4.73 0.69
N PHE A 168 -18.64 4.19 0.86
CA PHE A 168 -18.49 2.74 0.96
C PHE A 168 -19.14 2.28 2.24
N ALA A 169 -20.37 1.76 2.14
CA ALA A 169 -21.02 1.12 3.26
C ALA A 169 -20.29 -0.20 3.57
N PRO A 170 -19.76 -0.40 4.79
CA PRO A 170 -19.28 -1.71 5.18
C PRO A 170 -20.46 -2.69 5.31
N PRO A 171 -20.22 -4.00 5.10
CA PRO A 171 -18.93 -4.58 4.81
C PRO A 171 -18.69 -4.68 3.29
N SER A 172 -17.59 -4.15 2.82
CA SER A 172 -17.12 -4.49 1.48
C SER A 172 -16.78 -5.98 1.47
N ILE A 173 -17.43 -6.74 0.61
CA ILE A 173 -17.09 -8.15 0.40
C ILE A 173 -15.71 -8.17 -0.22
N ALA A 174 -14.70 -8.54 0.56
CA ALA A 174 -13.36 -8.73 0.04
C ALA A 174 -13.20 -10.19 -0.39
N TYR A 175 -12.91 -10.39 -1.66
CA TYR A 175 -12.68 -11.72 -2.23
C TYR A 175 -11.32 -12.28 -1.78
N GLY A 176 -11.34 -13.22 -0.84
CA GLY A 176 -10.12 -13.79 -0.24
C GLY A 176 -9.09 -14.29 -1.26
N PRO A 177 -9.45 -15.18 -2.22
CA PRO A 177 -8.49 -15.66 -3.23
C PRO A 177 -7.84 -14.55 -4.04
N GLY A 178 -8.56 -13.49 -4.41
CA GLY A 178 -7.99 -12.34 -5.11
C GLY A 178 -6.99 -11.56 -4.25
N ILE A 179 -7.28 -11.42 -2.95
CA ILE A 179 -6.35 -10.80 -2.01
C ILE A 179 -5.06 -11.61 -1.89
N PHE A 180 -5.12 -12.96 -1.89
CA PHE A 180 -3.93 -13.79 -1.86
C PHE A 180 -3.08 -13.62 -3.13
N GLN A 181 -3.69 -13.56 -4.31
CA GLN A 181 -2.98 -13.28 -5.56
C GLN A 181 -2.28 -11.91 -5.51
N LEU A 182 -2.98 -10.89 -5.03
CA LEU A 182 -2.43 -9.55 -4.86
C LEU A 182 -1.25 -9.55 -3.89
N THR A 183 -1.39 -10.16 -2.72
CA THR A 183 -0.34 -10.17 -1.69
C THR A 183 0.90 -10.94 -2.15
N ALA A 184 0.74 -12.04 -2.87
CA ALA A 184 1.84 -12.74 -3.50
C ALA A 184 2.59 -11.86 -4.51
N SER A 185 1.86 -11.08 -5.31
CA SER A 185 2.46 -10.13 -6.27
C SER A 185 3.19 -8.99 -5.57
N ILE A 186 2.66 -8.45 -4.47
CA ILE A 186 3.32 -7.41 -3.68
C ILE A 186 4.63 -7.92 -3.09
N VAL A 187 4.63 -9.13 -2.54
CA VAL A 187 5.83 -9.73 -1.96
C VAL A 187 6.86 -10.07 -3.05
N ASP A 188 6.44 -10.55 -4.23
CA ASP A 188 7.35 -10.77 -5.37
C ASP A 188 8.03 -9.45 -5.79
N GLU A 189 7.27 -8.36 -5.90
CA GLU A 189 7.85 -7.03 -6.21
C GLU A 189 8.81 -6.55 -5.13
N LEU A 190 8.46 -6.71 -3.86
CA LEU A 190 9.35 -6.38 -2.75
C LEU A 190 10.67 -7.14 -2.85
N ILE A 191 10.63 -8.46 -3.09
CA ILE A 191 11.83 -9.30 -3.23
C ILE A 191 12.67 -8.81 -4.40
N ARG A 192 12.06 -8.50 -5.56
CA ARG A 192 12.75 -7.97 -6.74
C ARG A 192 13.50 -6.67 -6.43
N VAL A 193 12.83 -5.75 -5.73
CA VAL A 193 13.44 -4.46 -5.35
C VAL A 193 14.63 -4.66 -4.42
N VAL A 194 14.49 -5.52 -3.40
CA VAL A 194 15.51 -5.69 -2.35
C VAL A 194 16.67 -6.55 -2.83
N THR A 195 16.39 -7.66 -3.50
CA THR A 195 17.43 -8.65 -3.87
C THR A 195 17.99 -8.44 -5.26
N ARG A 196 17.28 -7.74 -6.14
CA ARG A 196 17.62 -7.53 -7.55
C ARG A 196 17.80 -8.83 -8.34
N TYR A 197 17.14 -9.92 -7.91
CA TYR A 197 17.21 -11.19 -8.64
C TYR A 197 16.55 -11.10 -10.02
N ALA A 198 15.61 -10.19 -10.21
CA ALA A 198 14.95 -9.87 -11.47
C ALA A 198 14.45 -8.42 -11.45
N GLU A 199 14.16 -7.85 -12.62
CA GLU A 199 13.58 -6.52 -12.72
C GLU A 199 12.16 -6.49 -12.14
N PRO A 200 11.84 -5.49 -11.29
CA PRO A 200 10.47 -5.30 -10.82
C PRO A 200 9.53 -4.97 -11.98
N LYS A 201 8.33 -5.54 -11.96
CA LYS A 201 7.31 -5.39 -13.01
C LYS A 201 6.50 -4.11 -12.88
N SER A 202 6.49 -3.52 -11.68
CA SER A 202 5.61 -2.41 -11.30
C SER A 202 6.33 -1.07 -11.12
N LEU A 203 7.56 -0.92 -11.64
CA LEU A 203 8.31 0.34 -11.59
C LEU A 203 7.71 1.39 -12.54
N GLY A 204 7.19 2.50 -12.00
CA GLY A 204 6.52 3.53 -12.81
C GLY A 204 5.35 2.99 -13.63
N THR A 205 4.78 1.86 -13.20
CA THR A 205 3.73 1.12 -13.88
C THR A 205 2.77 0.55 -12.85
N GLN A 206 1.49 0.67 -13.07
CA GLN A 206 0.48 -0.05 -12.31
C GLN A 206 0.31 -1.43 -12.92
N TYR A 207 0.68 -2.46 -12.18
CA TYR A 207 0.41 -3.84 -12.48
C TYR A 207 -0.95 -4.22 -11.90
N GLU A 208 -1.88 -4.66 -12.73
CA GLU A 208 -3.25 -4.98 -12.32
C GLU A 208 -3.53 -6.47 -12.49
N ILE A 209 -4.22 -7.04 -11.52
CA ILE A 209 -4.70 -8.41 -11.51
C ILE A 209 -6.22 -8.34 -11.57
N ASN A 210 -6.80 -8.89 -12.62
CA ASN A 210 -8.24 -9.08 -12.72
C ASN A 210 -8.60 -10.40 -12.05
N TYR A 211 -9.45 -10.37 -11.01
CA TYR A 211 -9.83 -11.56 -10.27
C TYR A 211 -10.86 -12.43 -11.01
N GLU A 212 -11.59 -11.86 -11.97
CA GLU A 212 -12.66 -12.56 -12.68
C GLU A 212 -12.10 -13.52 -13.73
N ASP A 213 -11.04 -13.15 -14.42
CA ASP A 213 -10.41 -13.97 -15.46
C ASP A 213 -9.05 -14.55 -15.04
N GLY A 214 -8.55 -14.19 -13.86
CA GLY A 214 -7.26 -14.63 -13.35
C GLY A 214 -6.05 -14.10 -14.12
N ASN A 215 -6.25 -13.22 -15.08
CA ASN A 215 -5.19 -12.62 -15.87
C ASN A 215 -4.55 -11.45 -15.12
N SER A 216 -3.25 -11.37 -15.19
CA SER A 216 -2.51 -10.20 -14.75
C SER A 216 -1.94 -9.48 -15.95
N PHE A 217 -2.01 -8.16 -15.95
CA PHE A 217 -1.49 -7.34 -17.02
C PHE A 217 -0.94 -6.01 -16.49
N THR A 218 0.06 -5.49 -17.17
CA THR A 218 0.59 -4.16 -16.89
C THR A 218 -0.37 -3.13 -17.45
N HIS A 219 -0.83 -2.27 -16.57
CA HIS A 219 -1.57 -1.11 -16.98
C HIS A 219 -0.64 0.06 -17.25
N LYS A 220 -1.14 1.18 -17.36
CA LYS A 220 -0.56 2.46 -17.70
C LYS A 220 0.78 2.70 -16.99
N THR A 221 1.82 2.87 -17.77
CA THR A 221 3.09 3.45 -17.31
C THR A 221 2.98 4.96 -17.23
N TRP A 222 3.76 5.56 -16.36
CA TRP A 222 3.86 7.01 -16.24
C TRP A 222 5.32 7.44 -16.03
N PRO A 223 5.70 8.57 -16.64
CA PRO A 223 7.03 9.14 -16.45
C PRO A 223 7.12 9.89 -15.11
N ARG A 224 8.31 10.23 -14.72
CA ARG A 224 8.56 11.22 -13.68
C ARG A 224 8.37 12.62 -14.26
N PHE A 225 7.53 13.43 -13.62
CA PHE A 225 7.26 14.82 -14.01
C PHE A 225 8.09 15.79 -13.16
N GLU A 226 9.35 16.03 -13.53
CA GLU A 226 10.31 16.81 -12.72
C GLU A 226 9.90 18.28 -12.54
N SER A 227 9.26 18.89 -13.52
CA SER A 227 8.82 20.29 -13.46
C SER A 227 7.42 20.49 -12.87
N GLU A 228 6.55 19.48 -12.96
CA GLU A 228 5.12 19.64 -12.71
C GLU A 228 4.63 18.90 -11.46
N CYS A 229 5.35 17.86 -11.03
CA CYS A 229 4.92 17.07 -9.88
C CYS A 229 5.14 17.84 -8.58
N PRO A 230 4.09 18.02 -7.75
CA PRO A 230 4.23 18.76 -6.49
C PRO A 230 5.00 17.98 -5.42
N THR A 231 5.12 16.65 -5.53
CA THR A 231 5.76 15.81 -4.52
C THR A 231 7.21 15.47 -4.86
N CYS A 232 7.50 14.97 -6.06
CA CYS A 232 8.87 14.57 -6.43
C CYS A 232 9.53 15.51 -7.44
N GLY A 233 8.87 16.60 -7.81
CA GLY A 233 9.32 17.62 -8.74
C GLY A 233 9.27 19.02 -8.15
N LYS A 234 9.08 20.02 -9.02
CA LYS A 234 9.02 21.45 -8.67
C LYS A 234 7.64 22.07 -8.89
N GLY A 235 6.60 21.23 -9.08
CA GLY A 235 5.24 21.69 -9.36
C GLY A 235 4.51 22.18 -8.11
N ASP A 236 3.38 22.85 -8.36
CA ASP A 236 2.49 23.35 -7.32
C ASP A 236 1.16 22.58 -7.38
N VAL A 237 0.66 22.15 -6.23
CA VAL A 237 -0.63 21.46 -6.09
C VAL A 237 -1.80 22.28 -6.64
N SER A 238 -1.73 23.63 -6.54
CA SER A 238 -2.79 24.53 -7.02
C SER A 238 -2.98 24.53 -8.54
N GLN A 239 -1.97 24.07 -9.30
CA GLN A 239 -2.01 24.02 -10.75
C GLN A 239 -2.86 22.86 -11.29
N TRP A 240 -3.24 21.91 -10.46
CA TRP A 240 -3.90 20.68 -10.89
C TRP A 240 -5.19 20.44 -10.10
N GLU A 241 -6.29 20.35 -10.82
CA GLU A 241 -7.61 20.11 -10.23
C GLU A 241 -7.65 18.85 -9.35
N ILE A 242 -7.01 17.75 -9.79
CA ILE A 242 -6.97 16.49 -9.03
C ILE A 242 -6.43 16.68 -7.61
N PHE A 243 -5.46 17.57 -7.40
CA PHE A 243 -4.88 17.78 -6.07
C PHE A 243 -5.73 18.67 -5.16
N GLN A 244 -6.61 19.50 -5.71
CA GLN A 244 -7.56 20.30 -4.92
C GLN A 244 -8.52 19.38 -4.17
N TYR A 245 -8.97 18.30 -4.78
CA TYR A 245 -9.83 17.31 -4.12
C TYR A 245 -9.17 16.55 -2.97
N TYR A 246 -7.85 16.48 -2.93
CA TYR A 246 -7.13 15.90 -1.79
C TYR A 246 -7.07 16.87 -0.60
N GLN A 247 -7.22 18.17 -0.82
CA GLN A 247 -7.12 19.21 0.23
C GLN A 247 -8.46 19.49 0.95
N GLU A 248 -9.59 19.22 0.31
CA GLU A 248 -10.93 19.58 0.83
C GLU A 248 -11.44 18.72 2.00
N LYS A 249 -10.67 17.78 2.51
CA LYS A 249 -11.01 16.96 3.68
C LYS A 249 -9.92 17.07 4.76
N LYS A 250 -9.74 18.28 5.26
CA LYS A 250 -9.11 18.47 6.56
C LYS A 250 -10.18 18.67 7.64
#